data_11fddb1de13ecd50e485cbfd18cc763c
#
_entry.id   11fddb1de13ecd50e485cbfd18cc763c
#
_cell.length_a   1.000
_cell.length_b   1.000
_cell.length_c   1.000
_cell.angle_alpha   90.00
_cell.angle_beta   90.00
_cell.angle_gamma   90.00
#
_symmetry.space_group_name_H-M   'P 1'
#
loop_
_entity.id
_entity.type
_entity.pdbx_description
1 polymer ?
#
loop_
_entity_poly.entity_id
_entity_poly.type
_entity_poly.pdbx_seq_one_letter_code
_entity_poly.pdbx_strand_id
1 'polypeptide(L)'
;MILTKPKSLSAGPSDGTGEGVAHSKRWYVALVRMHHEKKVAERLDKMGIENFVPVQQEVHQWSDRRKIVDRVLLPMMIFVHVDLQEQKEVLTLSSISRYMVLRGESTPAVIPDQQMLRFKFMLDYSDETISMSTSPLAPGEKIRVIKGPLAGLEGELVHVNGKSKVAVRLTMLGCACVDIPAGCVEPVSENGDLRD
;
A
#
# COMPACT_ATOMS: atom_id res chain seq x y z
N MET A 1 23.88 2.33 10.08
CA MET A 1 23.80 3.54 9.23
C MET A 1 24.26 3.14 7.84
N ILE A 2 23.34 2.70 6.99
CA ILE A 2 23.63 2.36 5.59
C ILE A 2 22.54 3.05 4.77
N LEU A 3 22.93 4.19 4.17
CA LEU A 3 22.11 4.93 3.21
C LEU A 3 22.10 4.16 1.89
N THR A 4 20.96 3.71 1.45
CA THR A 4 20.76 3.23 0.09
C THR A 4 20.29 4.40 -0.78
N LYS A 5 21.16 4.86 -1.69
CA LYS A 5 20.91 5.92 -2.67
C LYS A 5 19.83 5.50 -3.68
N PRO A 6 18.99 6.43 -4.15
CA PRO A 6 18.10 6.16 -5.28
C PRO A 6 18.92 6.11 -6.59
N LYS A 7 18.59 5.13 -7.42
CA LYS A 7 19.20 4.92 -8.74
C LYS A 7 18.59 5.90 -9.75
N SER A 8 19.43 6.74 -10.34
CA SER A 8 19.09 7.73 -11.36
C SER A 8 18.55 7.08 -12.65
N LEU A 9 17.47 7.65 -13.19
CA LEU A 9 17.00 7.40 -14.55
C LEU A 9 17.93 8.06 -15.57
N SER A 10 18.40 7.27 -16.52
CA SER A 10 18.96 7.81 -17.77
C SER A 10 17.97 7.49 -18.89
N ALA A 11 17.47 8.54 -19.53
CA ALA A 11 16.68 8.46 -20.74
C ALA A 11 17.59 8.34 -21.96
N GLY A 12 17.27 7.42 -22.86
CA GLY A 12 17.79 7.40 -24.21
C GLY A 12 16.68 6.97 -25.19
N PRO A 13 16.48 7.69 -26.32
CA PRO A 13 15.42 7.38 -27.25
C PRO A 13 15.87 6.31 -28.25
N SER A 14 15.01 5.38 -28.58
CA SER A 14 15.11 4.60 -29.81
C SER A 14 13.72 4.35 -30.40
N ASP A 15 13.50 4.95 -31.57
CA ASP A 15 12.41 4.69 -32.50
C ASP A 15 12.31 3.20 -32.86
N GLY A 16 11.09 2.70 -32.92
CA GLY A 16 10.83 1.35 -33.40
C GLY A 16 9.33 1.06 -33.39
N THR A 17 8.66 1.37 -34.49
CA THR A 17 7.28 1.03 -34.84
C THR A 17 6.90 -0.41 -34.47
N GLY A 18 5.94 -0.53 -33.58
CA GLY A 18 5.21 -1.74 -33.28
C GLY A 18 4.05 -1.35 -32.40
N GLU A 19 2.83 -1.32 -32.95
CA GLU A 19 1.60 -1.09 -32.19
C GLU A 19 1.42 -2.22 -31.16
N GLY A 20 2.11 -2.10 -30.04
CA GLY A 20 1.83 -2.85 -28.82
C GLY A 20 0.77 -2.10 -28.08
N VAL A 21 -0.41 -2.68 -27.93
CA VAL A 21 -1.41 -2.25 -26.96
C VAL A 21 -0.65 -2.11 -25.63
N ALA A 22 -0.41 -0.88 -25.19
CA ALA A 22 0.24 -0.61 -23.92
C ALA A 22 -0.68 -1.17 -22.84
N HIS A 23 -0.36 -2.38 -22.38
CA HIS A 23 -1.07 -3.01 -21.26
C HIS A 23 -0.77 -2.20 -20.02
N SER A 24 -1.69 -1.29 -19.66
CA SER A 24 -1.53 -0.49 -18.46
C SER A 24 -1.49 -1.41 -17.24
N LYS A 25 -0.37 -1.40 -16.54
CA LYS A 25 -0.23 -2.13 -15.26
C LYS A 25 -1.17 -1.52 -14.23
N ARG A 26 -1.69 -2.37 -13.36
CA ARG A 26 -2.59 -1.98 -12.27
C ARG A 26 -2.26 -2.77 -11.02
N TRP A 27 -2.58 -2.21 -9.86
CA TRP A 27 -2.41 -2.90 -8.59
C TRP A 27 -3.54 -3.89 -8.32
N TYR A 28 -3.15 -5.11 -7.98
CA TYR A 28 -4.03 -6.19 -7.56
C TYR A 28 -3.54 -6.80 -6.27
N VAL A 29 -4.43 -7.49 -5.55
CA VAL A 29 -4.09 -8.30 -4.38
C VAL A 29 -4.11 -9.77 -4.77
N ALA A 30 -2.98 -10.43 -4.64
CA ALA A 30 -2.86 -11.87 -4.78
C ALA A 30 -2.90 -12.53 -3.39
N LEU A 31 -3.68 -13.61 -3.27
CA LEU A 31 -3.77 -14.39 -2.04
C LEU A 31 -2.67 -15.46 -2.04
N VAL A 32 -1.84 -15.40 -1.01
CA VAL A 32 -0.69 -16.30 -0.84
C VAL A 32 -0.90 -17.26 0.33
N ARG A 33 -0.13 -18.33 0.38
CA ARG A 33 -0.10 -19.22 1.55
C ARG A 33 0.46 -18.46 2.76
N MET A 34 -0.08 -18.78 3.94
CA MET A 34 0.35 -18.19 5.21
C MET A 34 1.88 -18.28 5.38
N HIS A 35 2.49 -17.21 5.82
CA HIS A 35 3.95 -17.07 6.02
C HIS A 35 4.82 -17.24 4.76
N HIS A 36 4.23 -17.17 3.57
CA HIS A 36 4.96 -17.20 2.32
C HIS A 36 5.09 -15.82 1.65
N GLU A 37 4.54 -14.77 2.25
CA GLU A 37 4.46 -13.43 1.67
C GLU A 37 5.82 -12.92 1.22
N LYS A 38 6.82 -12.90 2.11
CA LYS A 38 8.18 -12.44 1.81
C LYS A 38 8.88 -13.32 0.77
N LYS A 39 8.70 -14.65 0.84
CA LYS A 39 9.29 -15.59 -0.12
C LYS A 39 8.68 -15.46 -1.51
N VAL A 40 7.39 -15.14 -1.59
CA VAL A 40 6.71 -14.86 -2.86
C VAL A 40 7.21 -13.54 -3.43
N ALA A 41 7.36 -12.50 -2.59
CA ALA A 41 7.92 -11.22 -2.99
C ALA A 41 9.30 -11.38 -3.65
N GLU A 42 10.22 -12.11 -3.00
CA GLU A 42 11.56 -12.40 -3.57
C GLU A 42 11.50 -13.13 -4.93
N ARG A 43 10.49 -13.97 -5.14
CA ARG A 43 10.30 -14.65 -6.42
C ARG A 43 9.78 -13.71 -7.49
N LEU A 44 8.81 -12.86 -7.14
CA LEU A 44 8.27 -11.85 -8.06
C LEU A 44 9.34 -10.83 -8.46
N ASP A 45 10.21 -10.42 -7.51
CA ASP A 45 11.36 -9.56 -7.80
C ASP A 45 12.30 -10.19 -8.83
N LYS A 46 12.58 -11.49 -8.70
CA LYS A 46 13.40 -12.24 -9.70
C LYS A 46 12.73 -12.36 -11.07
N MET A 47 11.40 -12.28 -11.11
CA MET A 47 10.62 -12.25 -12.36
C MET A 47 10.50 -10.83 -12.94
N GLY A 48 11.01 -9.80 -12.24
CA GLY A 48 10.88 -8.40 -12.64
C GLY A 48 9.49 -7.83 -12.43
N ILE A 49 8.67 -8.47 -11.61
CA ILE A 49 7.30 -8.05 -11.30
C ILE A 49 7.30 -7.15 -10.06
N GLU A 50 6.83 -5.91 -10.23
CA GLU A 50 6.67 -4.98 -9.10
C GLU A 50 5.65 -5.53 -8.10
N ASN A 51 6.07 -5.63 -6.84
CA ASN A 51 5.24 -6.16 -5.79
C ASN A 51 5.44 -5.40 -4.47
N PHE A 52 4.53 -5.58 -3.53
CA PHE A 52 4.61 -4.94 -2.23
C PHE A 52 3.97 -5.81 -1.15
N VAL A 53 4.73 -6.10 -0.10
CA VAL A 53 4.23 -6.73 1.13
C VAL A 53 4.23 -5.67 2.22
N PRO A 54 3.06 -5.33 2.80
CA PRO A 54 2.97 -4.31 3.85
C PRO A 54 3.54 -4.85 5.16
N VAL A 55 4.77 -4.46 5.47
CA VAL A 55 5.48 -4.87 6.68
C VAL A 55 5.77 -3.64 7.52
N GLN A 56 5.47 -3.70 8.81
CA GLN A 56 5.85 -2.70 9.79
C GLN A 56 6.77 -3.33 10.84
N GLN A 57 7.78 -2.60 11.25
CA GLN A 57 8.66 -3.03 12.34
C GLN A 57 8.00 -2.70 13.68
N GLU A 58 7.93 -3.70 14.56
CA GLU A 58 7.45 -3.55 15.93
C GLU A 58 8.54 -3.96 16.92
N VAL A 59 8.67 -3.17 17.98
CA VAL A 59 9.58 -3.51 19.07
C VAL A 59 8.82 -4.40 20.07
N HIS A 60 9.15 -5.68 20.08
CA HIS A 60 8.65 -6.59 21.09
C HIS A 60 9.61 -6.63 22.28
N GLN A 61 9.09 -6.35 23.48
CA GLN A 61 9.83 -6.49 24.72
C GLN A 61 9.56 -7.88 25.29
N TRP A 62 10.62 -8.71 25.30
CA TRP A 62 10.64 -9.99 26.01
C TRP A 62 11.18 -9.74 27.42
N SER A 63 11.03 -10.69 28.31
CA SER A 63 11.49 -10.56 29.71
C SER A 63 12.97 -10.22 29.87
N ASP A 64 13.79 -10.63 28.91
CA ASP A 64 15.25 -10.52 28.93
C ASP A 64 15.84 -9.56 27.87
N ARG A 65 15.07 -9.22 26.82
CA ARG A 65 15.59 -8.41 25.70
C ARG A 65 14.51 -7.74 24.89
N ARG A 66 14.89 -6.67 24.20
CA ARG A 66 14.08 -6.03 23.13
C ARG A 66 14.46 -6.64 21.80
N LYS A 67 13.46 -7.02 20.99
CA LYS A 67 13.66 -7.52 19.64
C LYS A 67 12.77 -6.74 18.67
N ILE A 68 13.36 -6.28 17.58
CA ILE A 68 12.61 -5.72 16.45
C ILE A 68 12.09 -6.90 15.61
N VAL A 69 10.79 -6.93 15.39
CA VAL A 69 10.12 -7.99 14.63
C VAL A 69 9.34 -7.33 13.50
N ASP A 70 9.48 -7.88 12.32
CA ASP A 70 8.68 -7.46 11.16
C ASP A 70 7.28 -8.07 11.26
N ARG A 71 6.29 -7.22 11.37
CA ARG A 71 4.87 -7.60 11.33
C ARG A 71 4.29 -7.36 9.95
N VAL A 72 3.77 -8.41 9.32
CA VAL A 72 2.97 -8.27 8.09
C VAL A 72 1.59 -7.77 8.46
N LEU A 73 1.20 -6.60 7.96
CA LEU A 73 -0.09 -5.96 8.30
C LEU A 73 -1.28 -6.66 7.68
N LEU A 74 -1.09 -7.27 6.52
CA LEU A 74 -2.10 -8.03 5.78
C LEU A 74 -1.58 -9.44 5.51
N PRO A 75 -1.75 -10.37 6.48
CA PRO A 75 -1.32 -11.76 6.31
C PRO A 75 -2.00 -12.44 5.12
N MET A 76 -1.31 -13.34 4.47
CA MET A 76 -1.76 -14.11 3.31
C MET A 76 -2.05 -13.26 2.06
N MET A 77 -1.53 -12.04 1.99
CA MET A 77 -1.76 -11.12 0.87
C MET A 77 -0.45 -10.50 0.40
N ILE A 78 -0.36 -10.29 -0.92
CA ILE A 78 0.70 -9.53 -1.56
C ILE A 78 0.07 -8.64 -2.63
N PHE A 79 0.51 -7.39 -2.69
CA PHE A 79 0.14 -6.47 -3.76
C PHE A 79 1.08 -6.68 -4.94
N VAL A 80 0.54 -6.71 -6.14
CA VAL A 80 1.31 -6.83 -7.39
C VAL A 80 0.84 -5.79 -8.40
N HIS A 81 1.80 -5.16 -9.09
CA HIS A 81 1.54 -4.16 -10.12
C HIS A 81 1.82 -4.77 -11.49
N VAL A 82 0.77 -5.23 -12.14
CA VAL A 82 0.88 -6.13 -13.29
C VAL A 82 -0.11 -5.79 -14.39
N ASP A 83 0.22 -6.16 -15.61
CA ASP A 83 -0.70 -6.20 -16.76
C ASP A 83 -1.39 -7.58 -16.85
N LEU A 84 -2.21 -7.77 -17.89
CA LEU A 84 -2.98 -8.99 -18.10
C LEU A 84 -2.09 -10.23 -18.37
N GLN A 85 -0.90 -10.06 -18.95
CA GLN A 85 0.01 -11.15 -19.21
C GLN A 85 0.75 -11.55 -17.93
N GLU A 86 1.30 -10.57 -17.23
CA GLU A 86 1.98 -10.76 -15.95
C GLU A 86 1.03 -11.36 -14.89
N GLN A 87 -0.28 -11.02 -14.92
CA GLN A 87 -1.27 -11.65 -14.05
C GLN A 87 -1.29 -13.18 -14.16
N LYS A 88 -1.18 -13.69 -15.37
CA LYS A 88 -1.13 -15.16 -15.60
C LYS A 88 0.18 -15.75 -15.08
N GLU A 89 1.28 -15.04 -15.29
CA GLU A 89 2.61 -15.47 -14.82
C GLU A 89 2.65 -15.54 -13.28
N VAL A 90 2.09 -14.55 -12.59
CA VAL A 90 1.98 -14.53 -11.12
C VAL A 90 1.23 -15.77 -10.61
N LEU A 91 0.17 -16.19 -11.28
CA LEU A 91 -0.60 -17.38 -10.89
C LEU A 91 0.12 -18.71 -11.12
N THR A 92 1.23 -18.74 -11.86
CA THR A 92 2.05 -19.95 -11.99
C THR A 92 2.81 -20.30 -10.71
N LEU A 93 2.95 -19.35 -9.80
CA LEU A 93 3.60 -19.57 -8.51
C LEU A 93 2.71 -20.41 -7.59
N SER A 94 3.13 -21.62 -7.26
CA SER A 94 2.36 -22.57 -6.44
C SER A 94 1.96 -22.07 -5.04
N SER A 95 2.59 -21.00 -4.56
CA SER A 95 2.27 -20.34 -3.29
C SER A 95 1.18 -19.29 -3.42
N ILE A 96 0.78 -18.94 -4.64
CA ILE A 96 -0.32 -18.00 -4.93
C ILE A 96 -1.54 -18.83 -5.33
N SER A 97 -2.68 -18.56 -4.70
CA SER A 97 -3.90 -19.31 -4.96
C SER A 97 -4.80 -18.61 -5.99
N ARG A 98 -4.99 -17.33 -5.85
CA ARG A 98 -5.86 -16.52 -6.72
C ARG A 98 -5.67 -15.04 -6.45
N TYR A 99 -6.22 -14.20 -7.33
CA TYR A 99 -6.44 -12.79 -7.04
C TYR A 99 -7.69 -12.57 -6.18
N MET A 100 -7.71 -11.46 -5.47
CA MET A 100 -8.87 -11.02 -4.73
C MET A 100 -9.91 -10.44 -5.70
N VAL A 101 -11.18 -10.76 -5.47
CA VAL A 101 -12.33 -10.39 -6.32
C VAL A 101 -13.37 -9.71 -5.44
N LEU A 102 -14.05 -8.69 -5.94
CA LEU A 102 -15.18 -8.09 -5.25
C LEU A 102 -16.37 -9.05 -5.24
N ARG A 103 -17.19 -8.96 -4.19
CA ARG A 103 -18.37 -9.80 -4.06
C ARG A 103 -19.33 -9.58 -5.23
N GLY A 104 -19.62 -10.65 -5.96
CA GLY A 104 -20.49 -10.60 -7.14
C GLY A 104 -19.79 -10.31 -8.46
N GLU A 105 -18.47 -10.09 -8.45
CA GLU A 105 -17.67 -9.93 -9.67
C GLU A 105 -16.85 -11.19 -9.97
N SER A 106 -16.44 -11.33 -11.21
CA SER A 106 -15.56 -12.43 -11.68
C SER A 106 -14.14 -11.99 -11.99
N THR A 107 -13.92 -10.68 -12.11
CA THR A 107 -12.62 -10.10 -12.45
C THR A 107 -11.84 -9.70 -11.20
N PRO A 108 -10.50 -9.79 -11.22
CA PRO A 108 -9.68 -9.31 -10.13
C PRO A 108 -9.93 -7.83 -9.83
N ALA A 109 -10.09 -7.49 -8.56
CA ALA A 109 -10.35 -6.13 -8.14
C ALA A 109 -9.07 -5.29 -8.21
N VAL A 110 -9.19 -4.12 -8.81
CA VAL A 110 -8.11 -3.14 -8.96
C VAL A 110 -8.06 -2.22 -7.74
N ILE A 111 -6.85 -1.99 -7.24
CA ILE A 111 -6.60 -0.93 -6.25
C ILE A 111 -6.07 0.28 -7.00
N PRO A 112 -6.69 1.47 -6.85
CA PRO A 112 -6.21 2.69 -7.46
C PRO A 112 -4.78 3.05 -7.02
N ASP A 113 -3.95 3.53 -7.95
CA ASP A 113 -2.56 3.90 -7.69
C ASP A 113 -2.42 4.90 -6.54
N GLN A 114 -3.32 5.87 -6.45
CA GLN A 114 -3.36 6.84 -5.37
C GLN A 114 -3.53 6.22 -3.98
N GLN A 115 -4.34 5.16 -3.88
CA GLN A 115 -4.51 4.43 -2.61
C GLN A 115 -3.22 3.69 -2.24
N MET A 116 -2.57 3.05 -3.20
CA MET A 116 -1.30 2.37 -2.99
C MET A 116 -0.20 3.35 -2.59
N LEU A 117 -0.14 4.51 -3.26
CA LEU A 117 0.85 5.54 -2.98
C LEU A 117 0.73 6.08 -1.55
N ARG A 118 -0.50 6.41 -1.13
CA ARG A 118 -0.79 6.86 0.23
C ARG A 118 -0.52 5.77 1.28
N PHE A 119 -0.83 4.52 0.96
CA PHE A 119 -0.60 3.40 1.86
C PHE A 119 0.90 3.10 2.04
N LYS A 120 1.67 3.06 0.93
CA LYS A 120 3.13 2.94 0.97
C LYS A 120 3.75 4.08 1.78
N PHE A 121 3.33 5.33 1.49
CA PHE A 121 3.82 6.50 2.22
C PHE A 121 3.54 6.40 3.73
N MET A 122 2.33 6.00 4.11
CA MET A 122 2.00 5.80 5.53
C MET A 122 2.92 4.77 6.20
N LEU A 123 3.23 3.67 5.52
CA LEU A 123 4.10 2.61 6.03
C LEU A 123 5.55 3.04 6.15
N ASP A 124 6.06 3.78 5.17
CA ASP A 124 7.47 4.17 5.10
C ASP A 124 7.83 5.27 6.11
N TYR A 125 6.87 6.14 6.44
CA TYR A 125 7.11 7.32 7.26
C TYR A 125 6.42 7.33 8.63
N SER A 126 5.55 6.38 8.93
CA SER A 126 4.89 6.35 10.23
C SER A 126 5.82 5.83 11.33
N ASP A 127 6.00 6.64 12.37
CA ASP A 127 6.63 6.21 13.61
C ASP A 127 5.65 5.47 14.55
N GLU A 128 4.34 5.60 14.28
CA GLU A 128 3.28 5.01 15.06
C GLU A 128 2.80 3.68 14.47
N THR A 129 2.24 2.83 15.32
CA THR A 129 1.70 1.54 14.88
C THR A 129 0.48 1.72 13.99
N ILE A 130 0.57 1.19 12.76
CA ILE A 130 -0.53 1.18 11.81
C ILE A 130 -1.44 0.00 12.12
N SER A 131 -2.74 0.28 12.21
CA SER A 131 -3.77 -0.74 12.39
C SER A 131 -4.63 -0.89 11.13
N MET A 132 -4.93 -2.13 10.74
CA MET A 132 -5.88 -2.39 9.66
C MET A 132 -7.28 -2.56 10.23
N SER A 133 -8.25 -1.79 9.73
CA SER A 133 -9.67 -1.95 10.03
C SER A 133 -10.37 -2.54 8.82
N THR A 134 -10.86 -3.77 8.95
CA THR A 134 -11.68 -4.42 7.92
C THR A 134 -13.16 -4.08 8.07
N SER A 135 -13.57 -3.54 9.22
CA SER A 135 -14.92 -3.03 9.43
C SER A 135 -15.12 -1.74 8.63
N PRO A 136 -16.30 -1.54 8.02
CA PRO A 136 -16.60 -0.30 7.34
C PRO A 136 -16.61 0.86 8.35
N LEU A 137 -15.60 1.71 8.26
CA LEU A 137 -15.60 2.97 9.00
C LEU A 137 -16.47 3.97 8.26
N ALA A 138 -17.22 4.78 9.01
CA ALA A 138 -17.94 5.90 8.43
C ALA A 138 -16.97 6.79 7.65
N PRO A 139 -17.38 7.38 6.51
CA PRO A 139 -16.56 8.36 5.82
C PRO A 139 -16.17 9.49 6.76
N GLY A 140 -14.89 9.81 6.80
CA GLY A 140 -14.35 10.92 7.57
C GLY A 140 -14.17 12.15 6.69
N GLU A 141 -13.80 13.25 7.32
CA GLU A 141 -13.41 14.46 6.62
C GLU A 141 -12.10 14.23 5.87
N LYS A 142 -12.02 14.67 4.61
CA LYS A 142 -10.77 14.62 3.84
C LYS A 142 -9.78 15.61 4.43
N ILE A 143 -8.62 15.12 4.79
CA ILE A 143 -7.57 15.92 5.44
C ILE A 143 -6.21 15.67 4.79
N ARG A 144 -5.32 16.65 5.01
CA ARG A 144 -3.88 16.53 4.76
C ARG A 144 -3.14 16.69 6.07
N VAL A 145 -2.15 15.84 6.29
CA VAL A 145 -1.23 15.97 7.43
C VAL A 145 -0.24 17.09 7.15
N ILE A 146 -0.12 18.06 8.06
CA ILE A 146 0.74 19.25 7.89
C ILE A 146 1.99 19.22 8.77
N LYS A 147 2.06 18.34 9.75
CA LYS A 147 3.19 18.23 10.69
C LYS A 147 3.54 16.79 11.00
N GLY A 148 4.81 16.59 11.33
CA GLY A 148 5.34 15.29 11.74
C GLY A 148 5.80 14.41 10.56
N PRO A 149 6.13 13.14 10.82
CA PRO A 149 6.69 12.23 9.83
C PRO A 149 5.78 11.98 8.64
N LEU A 150 4.47 12.07 8.85
CA LEU A 150 3.44 11.87 7.82
C LEU A 150 3.04 13.17 7.10
N ALA A 151 3.77 14.27 7.26
CA ALA A 151 3.45 15.53 6.58
C ALA A 151 3.34 15.33 5.06
N GLY A 152 2.24 15.83 4.47
CA GLY A 152 1.89 15.63 3.06
C GLY A 152 0.96 14.43 2.79
N LEU A 153 0.76 13.53 3.75
CA LEU A 153 -0.19 12.44 3.59
C LEU A 153 -1.63 12.97 3.52
N GLU A 154 -2.34 12.56 2.49
CA GLU A 154 -3.78 12.79 2.38
C GLU A 154 -4.54 11.53 2.78
N GLY A 155 -5.62 11.73 3.54
CA GLY A 155 -6.46 10.65 4.02
C GLY A 155 -7.79 11.19 4.55
N GLU A 156 -8.44 10.37 5.36
CA GLU A 156 -9.68 10.75 6.05
C GLU A 156 -9.43 10.82 7.56
N LEU A 157 -9.93 11.87 8.20
CA LEU A 157 -9.94 11.96 9.64
C LEU A 157 -11.10 11.12 10.19
N VAL A 158 -10.77 10.08 10.91
CA VAL A 158 -11.76 9.19 11.54
C VAL A 158 -11.55 9.14 13.05
N HIS A 159 -12.62 8.88 13.78
CA HIS A 159 -12.57 8.73 15.24
C HIS A 159 -12.85 7.27 15.58
N VAL A 160 -11.88 6.62 16.19
CA VAL A 160 -11.98 5.22 16.62
C VAL A 160 -11.59 5.12 18.09
N ASN A 161 -12.50 4.60 18.92
CA ASN A 161 -12.28 4.45 20.36
C ASN A 161 -11.85 5.74 21.08
N GLY A 162 -12.44 6.87 20.68
CA GLY A 162 -12.15 8.19 21.28
C GLY A 162 -10.83 8.83 20.83
N LYS A 163 -10.12 8.22 19.89
CA LYS A 163 -8.89 8.76 19.31
C LYS A 163 -9.09 9.21 17.88
N SER A 164 -8.45 10.30 17.51
CA SER A 164 -8.36 10.78 16.14
C SER A 164 -7.31 9.99 15.39
N LYS A 165 -7.67 9.49 14.21
CA LYS A 165 -6.79 8.73 13.34
C LYS A 165 -6.87 9.24 11.91
N VAL A 166 -5.75 9.18 11.19
CA VAL A 166 -5.76 9.29 9.73
C VAL A 166 -5.98 7.91 9.14
N ALA A 167 -6.98 7.80 8.27
CA ALA A 167 -7.32 6.58 7.57
C ALA A 167 -7.01 6.70 6.07
N VAL A 168 -6.30 5.73 5.53
CA VAL A 168 -6.12 5.52 4.09
C VAL A 168 -6.99 4.34 3.69
N ARG A 169 -8.00 4.59 2.84
CA ARG A 169 -8.87 3.53 2.34
C ARG A 169 -8.17 2.73 1.27
N LEU A 170 -8.32 1.43 1.35
CA LEU A 170 -7.88 0.48 0.34
C LEU A 170 -9.10 -0.28 -0.17
N THR A 171 -9.32 -0.24 -1.48
CA THR A 171 -10.43 -0.95 -2.12
C THR A 171 -10.48 -2.40 -1.62
N MET A 172 -11.64 -2.84 -1.11
CA MET A 172 -11.95 -4.16 -0.56
C MET A 172 -11.14 -4.65 0.66
N LEU A 173 -10.12 -3.96 1.09
CA LEU A 173 -9.28 -4.35 2.23
C LEU A 173 -9.63 -3.60 3.52
N GLY A 174 -10.44 -2.54 3.40
CA GLY A 174 -10.77 -1.66 4.52
C GLY A 174 -9.86 -0.45 4.60
N CYS A 175 -9.44 -0.07 5.79
CA CYS A 175 -8.65 1.14 6.03
C CYS A 175 -7.39 0.84 6.81
N ALA A 176 -6.26 1.40 6.36
CA ALA A 176 -5.06 1.54 7.17
C ALA A 176 -5.21 2.80 8.02
N CYS A 177 -5.08 2.68 9.33
CA CYS A 177 -5.29 3.76 10.29
C CYS A 177 -4.08 3.94 11.19
N VAL A 178 -3.71 5.20 11.42
CA VAL A 178 -2.65 5.60 12.34
C VAL A 178 -3.14 6.71 13.26
N ASP A 179 -2.73 6.68 14.52
CA ASP A 179 -3.06 7.73 15.49
C ASP A 179 -2.40 9.04 15.08
N ILE A 180 -3.13 10.15 15.17
CA ILE A 180 -2.59 11.48 14.84
C ILE A 180 -3.09 12.51 15.84
N PRO A 181 -2.20 13.41 16.32
CA PRO A 181 -2.61 14.55 17.14
C PRO A 181 -3.49 15.53 16.36
N ALA A 182 -4.55 16.04 16.97
CA ALA A 182 -5.53 16.91 16.32
C ALA A 182 -4.95 18.18 15.67
N GLY A 183 -3.83 18.70 16.18
CA GLY A 183 -3.17 19.89 15.61
C GLY A 183 -2.22 19.62 14.43
N CYS A 184 -2.19 18.40 13.92
CA CYS A 184 -1.28 18.00 12.83
C CYS A 184 -1.98 17.83 11.48
N VAL A 185 -3.26 18.14 11.38
CA VAL A 185 -4.06 17.96 10.16
C VAL A 185 -4.80 19.24 9.78
N GLU A 186 -5.04 19.41 8.48
CA GLU A 186 -5.90 20.45 7.92
C GLU A 186 -6.92 19.84 6.96
N PRO A 187 -8.14 20.40 6.86
CA PRO A 187 -9.12 19.98 5.87
C PRO A 187 -8.59 20.21 4.44
N VAL A 188 -8.82 19.24 3.55
CA VAL A 188 -8.60 19.44 2.11
C VAL A 188 -9.90 19.92 1.49
N SER A 189 -9.94 21.22 1.13
CA SER A 189 -11.06 21.78 0.39
C SER A 189 -11.09 21.18 -1.03
N GLU A 190 -12.24 20.69 -1.47
CA GLU A 190 -12.42 20.19 -2.85
C GLU A 190 -12.37 21.32 -3.91
N ASN A 191 -12.22 22.58 -3.49
CA ASN A 191 -12.10 23.76 -4.32
C ASN A 191 -10.66 24.28 -4.32
N GLY A 192 -9.80 23.64 -5.06
CA GLY A 192 -8.41 24.08 -5.22
C GLY A 192 -7.94 23.90 -6.66
N ASP A 193 -8.64 24.52 -7.61
CA ASP A 193 -7.98 25.08 -8.76
C ASP A 193 -8.90 26.11 -9.41
N LEU A 194 -8.46 27.34 -9.37
CA LEU A 194 -8.72 28.48 -10.24
C LEU A 194 -8.62 29.78 -9.42
N ARG A 195 -7.39 30.20 -9.11
CA ARG A 195 -7.08 31.63 -9.00
C ARG A 195 -5.68 31.83 -9.53
N ASP A 196 -5.71 32.34 -10.76
CA ASP A 196 -4.72 33.19 -11.49
C ASP A 196 -3.27 33.15 -11.07
#